data_60d7bf00124cc9546cf43bd7b1772d12
#
_entry.id   60d7bf00124cc9546cf43bd7b1772d12
#
_cell.length_a   1.000
_cell.length_b   1.000
_cell.length_c   1.000
_cell.angle_alpha   90.00
_cell.angle_beta   90.00
_cell.angle_gamma   90.00
#
_symmetry.space_group_name_H-M   'P 1'
#
loop_
_entity.id
_entity.type
_entity.pdbx_description
1 polymer ?
#
loop_
_entity_poly.entity_id
_entity_poly.type
_entity_poly.pdbx_seq_one_letter_code
_entity_poly.pdbx_strand_id
1 'polypeptide(L)'
;MNQKLTLAAMLLSFSLVVGLFGRAVKAQEGPRQIEVTAKRFSYAPGEITLKKGQPVVLVIKSADVAHGLRFRELNLNAKIDKGTSAQLSFTPDKVGDFVGHCSVFCGSGHGEMTLTLHVVE
;
A
#
# COMPACT_ATOMS: atom_id res chain seq x y z
N MET A 1 -50.91 -12.21 -66.28
CA MET A 1 -49.92 -12.99 -65.51
C MET A 1 -48.83 -12.08 -65.02
N ASN A 2 -49.05 -11.55 -63.92
CA ASN A 2 -47.96 -10.76 -63.26
C ASN A 2 -47.90 -11.14 -61.77
N GLN A 3 -47.03 -12.03 -61.48
CA GLN A 3 -46.69 -12.29 -60.14
C GLN A 3 -45.84 -11.13 -59.65
N LYS A 4 -46.47 -10.22 -58.98
CA LYS A 4 -45.73 -9.25 -58.17
C LYS A 4 -45.31 -9.96 -56.93
N LEU A 5 -44.07 -10.38 -56.93
CA LEU A 5 -43.40 -10.78 -55.68
C LEU A 5 -43.27 -9.53 -54.78
N THR A 6 -44.18 -9.42 -53.91
CA THR A 6 -44.00 -8.49 -52.80
C THR A 6 -43.04 -9.17 -51.82
N LEU A 7 -41.76 -8.89 -51.97
CA LEU A 7 -40.77 -9.16 -50.99
C LEU A 7 -41.06 -8.25 -49.80
N ALA A 8 -41.85 -8.77 -48.87
CA ALA A 8 -41.94 -8.18 -47.56
C ALA A 8 -40.59 -8.39 -46.87
N ALA A 9 -39.72 -7.41 -47.01
CA ALA A 9 -38.52 -7.36 -46.23
C ALA A 9 -38.92 -7.15 -44.78
N MET A 10 -39.09 -8.25 -44.07
CA MET A 10 -39.09 -8.22 -42.61
C MET A 10 -37.69 -7.86 -42.15
N LEU A 11 -37.47 -6.58 -42.04
CA LEU A 11 -36.34 -6.09 -41.27
C LEU A 11 -36.59 -6.45 -39.81
N LEU A 12 -36.18 -7.65 -39.45
CA LEU A 12 -35.97 -8.01 -38.06
C LEU A 12 -34.83 -7.14 -37.56
N SER A 13 -35.21 -5.99 -37.03
CA SER A 13 -34.32 -5.18 -36.22
C SER A 13 -33.97 -5.97 -34.97
N PHE A 14 -32.97 -6.81 -35.10
CA PHE A 14 -32.34 -7.43 -33.96
C PHE A 14 -31.54 -6.34 -33.25
N SER A 15 -32.26 -5.56 -32.47
CA SER A 15 -31.60 -4.65 -31.52
C SER A 15 -30.87 -5.51 -30.51
N LEU A 16 -29.65 -5.85 -30.85
CA LEU A 16 -28.70 -6.43 -29.92
C LEU A 16 -28.38 -5.33 -28.93
N VAL A 17 -29.22 -5.20 -27.90
CA VAL A 17 -28.87 -4.46 -26.70
C VAL A 17 -27.78 -5.26 -26.04
N VAL A 18 -26.55 -5.05 -26.47
CA VAL A 18 -25.37 -5.41 -25.70
C VAL A 18 -25.41 -4.50 -24.49
N GLY A 19 -26.12 -4.94 -23.48
CA GLY A 19 -25.99 -4.35 -22.16
C GLY A 19 -24.56 -4.52 -21.73
N LEU A 20 -23.75 -3.51 -21.98
CA LEU A 20 -22.47 -3.34 -21.34
C LEU A 20 -22.74 -3.19 -19.83
N PHE A 21 -22.98 -4.32 -19.20
CA PHE A 21 -22.77 -4.39 -17.77
C PHE A 21 -21.26 -4.28 -17.56
N GLY A 22 -20.76 -3.08 -17.71
CA GLY A 22 -19.44 -2.75 -17.24
C GLY A 22 -19.45 -2.98 -15.74
N ARG A 23 -19.17 -4.21 -15.32
CA ARG A 23 -18.73 -4.43 -13.97
C ARG A 23 -17.48 -3.59 -13.85
N ALA A 24 -17.60 -2.48 -13.11
CA ALA A 24 -16.43 -1.77 -12.67
C ALA A 24 -15.63 -2.78 -11.86
N VAL A 25 -14.61 -3.38 -12.50
CA VAL A 25 -13.60 -4.15 -11.79
C VAL A 25 -12.93 -3.11 -10.92
N LYS A 26 -13.27 -3.08 -9.63
CA LYS A 26 -12.44 -2.39 -8.65
C LYS A 26 -11.05 -2.97 -8.84
N ALA A 27 -10.15 -2.19 -9.44
CA ALA A 27 -8.76 -2.53 -9.45
C ALA A 27 -8.41 -2.84 -7.99
N GLN A 28 -7.95 -4.07 -7.73
CA GLN A 28 -7.40 -4.39 -6.41
C GLN A 28 -6.24 -3.44 -6.24
N GLU A 29 -6.44 -2.42 -5.42
CA GLU A 29 -5.35 -1.56 -5.02
C GLU A 29 -4.34 -2.47 -4.36
N GLY A 30 -3.14 -2.54 -4.94
CA GLY A 30 -2.02 -3.25 -4.35
C GLY A 30 -1.70 -2.69 -2.97
N PRO A 31 -0.77 -3.28 -2.23
CA PRO A 31 -0.35 -2.77 -0.93
C PRO A 31 0.03 -1.30 -1.04
N ARG A 32 -0.40 -0.50 -0.07
CA ARG A 32 0.01 0.90 0.02
C ARG A 32 1.51 0.96 0.32
N GLN A 33 2.27 1.56 -0.57
CA GLN A 33 3.69 1.81 -0.36
C GLN A 33 3.92 3.17 0.29
N ILE A 34 4.76 3.18 1.30
CA ILE A 34 5.17 4.39 2.01
C ILE A 34 6.68 4.40 2.11
N GLU A 35 7.28 5.45 1.56
CA GLU A 35 8.72 5.65 1.68
C GLU A 35 9.06 6.33 3.00
N VAL A 36 10.07 5.79 3.69
CA VAL A 36 10.61 6.31 4.93
C VAL A 36 12.10 6.51 4.78
N THR A 37 12.60 7.67 5.14
CA THR A 37 14.03 7.94 5.19
C THR A 37 14.51 7.88 6.64
N ALA A 38 15.48 7.03 6.90
CA ALA A 38 16.16 6.94 8.19
C ALA A 38 17.46 7.72 8.15
N LYS A 39 17.66 8.58 9.11
CA LYS A 39 18.92 9.31 9.34
C LYS A 39 19.12 9.51 10.83
N ARG A 40 20.32 9.84 11.27
CA ARG A 40 20.60 10.16 12.69
C ARG A 40 19.77 11.41 13.07
N PHE A 41 18.88 11.36 13.95
CA PHE A 41 18.29 10.32 14.80
C PHE A 41 16.78 10.40 14.64
N SER A 42 16.32 10.29 13.42
CA SER A 42 14.90 10.44 13.07
C SER A 42 14.51 9.61 11.86
N TYR A 43 13.22 9.40 11.74
CA TYR A 43 12.59 8.89 10.51
C TYR A 43 11.76 10.00 9.87
N ALA A 44 11.76 10.07 8.55
CA ALA A 44 10.92 10.99 7.81
C ALA A 44 10.06 10.22 6.79
N PRO A 45 8.75 10.18 6.95
CA PRO A 45 7.95 10.78 8.03
C PRO A 45 8.17 10.08 9.37
N GLY A 46 8.01 10.82 10.47
CA GLY A 46 8.11 10.29 11.83
C GLY A 46 6.81 9.71 12.36
N GLU A 47 5.69 10.02 11.72
CA GLU A 47 4.36 9.53 12.05
C GLU A 47 3.63 9.14 10.77
N ILE A 48 2.92 8.01 10.79
CA ILE A 48 2.18 7.48 9.65
C ILE A 48 0.82 7.00 10.13
N THR A 49 -0.24 7.44 9.44
CA THR A 49 -1.59 6.95 9.71
C THR A 49 -1.92 5.82 8.74
N LEU A 50 -2.34 4.68 9.29
CA LEU A 50 -2.69 3.48 8.55
C LEU A 50 -4.13 3.08 8.86
N LYS A 51 -4.75 2.35 7.93
CA LYS A 51 -6.05 1.73 8.13
C LYS A 51 -5.91 0.27 8.52
N LYS A 52 -6.65 -0.15 9.52
CA LYS A 52 -6.79 -1.57 9.87
C LYS A 52 -7.27 -2.37 8.67
N GLY A 53 -6.62 -3.49 8.41
CA GLY A 53 -6.96 -4.38 7.29
C GLY A 53 -6.39 -3.97 5.94
N GLN A 54 -5.76 -2.81 5.80
CA GLN A 54 -5.13 -2.38 4.56
C GLN A 54 -3.66 -2.84 4.52
N PRO A 55 -3.26 -3.67 3.54
CA PRO A 55 -1.86 -4.06 3.39
C PRO A 55 -0.94 -2.85 3.15
N VAL A 56 0.22 -2.86 3.77
CA VAL A 56 1.21 -1.78 3.73
C VAL A 56 2.59 -2.35 3.47
N VAL A 57 3.38 -1.63 2.68
CA VAL A 57 4.82 -1.84 2.53
C VAL A 57 5.52 -0.54 2.92
N LEU A 58 6.28 -0.58 4.00
CA LEU A 58 7.22 0.49 4.34
C LEU A 58 8.53 0.22 3.60
N VAL A 59 8.93 1.14 2.75
CA VAL A 59 10.23 1.11 2.07
C VAL A 59 11.14 2.09 2.79
N ILE A 60 12.06 1.56 3.58
CA ILE A 60 12.93 2.36 4.45
C ILE A 60 14.32 2.42 3.83
N LYS A 61 14.82 3.61 3.60
CA LYS A 61 16.19 3.82 3.11
C LYS A 61 17.00 4.62 4.12
N SER A 62 18.30 4.34 4.19
CA SER A 62 19.22 5.10 5.02
C SER A 62 19.85 6.24 4.23
N ALA A 63 19.84 7.43 4.82
CA ALA A 63 20.52 8.61 4.27
C ALA A 63 21.96 8.76 4.76
N ASP A 64 22.39 8.03 5.77
CA ASP A 64 23.71 8.20 6.40
C ASP A 64 24.40 6.89 6.79
N VAL A 65 23.96 6.23 7.86
CA VAL A 65 24.58 5.02 8.41
C VAL A 65 23.57 3.88 8.47
N ALA A 66 24.01 2.69 8.88
CA ALA A 66 23.08 1.61 9.14
C ALA A 66 22.12 1.97 10.28
N HIS A 67 20.86 1.63 10.11
CA HIS A 67 19.77 1.78 11.05
C HIS A 67 18.98 0.50 11.14
N GLY A 68 18.04 0.43 12.06
CA GLY A 68 17.00 -0.58 12.09
C GLY A 68 15.66 0.08 12.35
N LEU A 69 14.59 -0.66 12.20
CA LEU A 69 13.25 -0.25 12.60
C LEU A 69 12.52 -1.45 13.15
N ARG A 70 12.17 -1.41 14.42
CA ARG A 70 11.49 -2.50 15.10
C ARG A 70 10.24 -2.03 15.80
N PHE A 71 9.13 -2.67 15.49
CA PHE A 71 7.87 -2.56 16.21
C PHE A 71 7.64 -3.86 16.98
N ARG A 72 7.95 -3.85 18.28
CA ARG A 72 7.87 -5.08 19.10
C ARG A 72 6.45 -5.64 19.17
N GLU A 73 5.47 -4.75 19.39
CA GLU A 73 4.07 -5.15 19.50
C GLU A 73 3.51 -5.76 18.22
N LEU A 74 4.09 -5.43 17.06
CA LEU A 74 3.68 -5.94 15.76
C LEU A 74 4.58 -7.07 15.26
N ASN A 75 5.61 -7.43 16.02
CA ASN A 75 6.62 -8.41 15.62
C ASN A 75 7.27 -8.09 14.26
N LEU A 76 7.56 -6.82 14.03
CA LEU A 76 8.20 -6.33 12.81
C LEU A 76 9.60 -5.83 13.13
N ASN A 77 10.57 -6.19 12.30
CA ASN A 77 11.94 -5.73 12.41
C ASN A 77 12.61 -5.71 11.04
N ALA A 78 13.27 -4.61 10.73
CA ALA A 78 14.10 -4.47 9.53
C ALA A 78 15.44 -3.87 9.88
N LYS A 79 16.49 -4.37 9.24
CA LYS A 79 17.81 -3.75 9.23
C LYS A 79 18.00 -3.02 7.91
N ILE A 80 18.43 -1.77 7.98
CA ILE A 80 18.68 -0.93 6.82
C ILE A 80 20.17 -0.62 6.77
N ASP A 81 20.88 -1.24 5.85
CA ASP A 81 22.30 -0.95 5.66
C ASP A 81 22.49 0.39 4.96
N LYS A 82 23.64 1.01 5.23
CA LYS A 82 24.01 2.27 4.59
C LYS A 82 23.90 2.18 3.07
N GLY A 83 23.22 3.16 2.47
CA GLY A 83 23.07 3.25 1.02
C GLY A 83 22.11 2.25 0.40
N THR A 84 21.35 1.51 1.21
CA THR A 84 20.36 0.52 0.77
C THR A 84 18.96 0.86 1.25
N SER A 85 17.99 0.08 0.81
CA SER A 85 16.62 0.09 1.33
C SER A 85 16.24 -1.29 1.86
N ALA A 86 15.33 -1.29 2.83
CA ALA A 86 14.69 -2.48 3.36
C ALA A 86 13.18 -2.31 3.30
N GLN A 87 12.44 -3.42 3.29
CA GLN A 87 10.99 -3.40 3.24
C GLN A 87 10.41 -4.10 4.46
N LEU A 88 9.36 -3.50 5.02
CA LEU A 88 8.47 -4.12 5.99
C LEU A 88 7.08 -4.21 5.38
N SER A 89 6.62 -5.43 5.13
CA SER A 89 5.29 -5.71 4.58
C SER A 89 4.41 -6.29 5.67
N PHE A 90 3.27 -5.68 5.92
CA PHE A 90 2.32 -6.14 6.93
C PHE A 90 0.91 -5.59 6.68
N THR A 91 -0.05 -6.20 7.33
CA THR A 91 -1.44 -5.71 7.36
C THR A 91 -1.80 -5.42 8.80
N PRO A 92 -2.06 -4.15 9.17
CA PRO A 92 -2.47 -3.82 10.52
C PRO A 92 -3.76 -4.55 10.91
N ASP A 93 -3.79 -5.22 12.05
CA ASP A 93 -4.94 -5.96 12.56
C ASP A 93 -5.54 -5.39 13.84
N LYS A 94 -4.91 -4.35 14.39
CA LYS A 94 -5.33 -3.69 15.62
C LYS A 94 -5.29 -2.17 15.45
N VAL A 95 -6.32 -1.51 15.92
CA VAL A 95 -6.34 -0.05 16.08
C VAL A 95 -5.48 0.34 17.27
N GLY A 96 -4.73 1.44 17.15
CA GLY A 96 -3.90 1.97 18.21
C GLY A 96 -2.66 2.68 17.67
N ASP A 97 -1.84 3.13 18.60
CA ASP A 97 -0.56 3.77 18.32
C ASP A 97 0.58 2.80 18.64
N PHE A 98 1.42 2.58 17.65
CA PHE A 98 2.55 1.66 17.74
C PHE A 98 3.85 2.42 17.50
N VAL A 99 4.75 2.37 18.45
CA VAL A 99 6.04 3.07 18.37
C VAL A 99 7.12 2.09 17.95
N GLY A 100 7.75 2.38 16.82
CA GLY A 100 8.93 1.70 16.35
C GLY A 100 10.20 2.41 16.80
N HIS A 101 11.24 1.65 17.12
CA HIS A 101 12.53 2.12 17.54
C HIS A 101 13.63 1.66 16.63
N CYS A 102 14.71 2.44 16.54
CA CYS A 102 15.91 1.99 15.85
C CYS A 102 16.49 0.77 16.58
N SER A 103 16.66 -0.32 15.86
CA SER A 103 17.11 -1.61 16.39
C SER A 103 18.59 -1.91 16.13
N VAL A 104 19.27 -1.03 15.41
CA VAL A 104 20.72 -1.09 15.14
C VAL A 104 21.36 0.15 15.71
N PHE A 105 22.36 -0.03 16.57
CA PHE A 105 23.06 1.11 17.16
C PHE A 105 23.57 2.05 16.07
N CYS A 106 23.15 3.31 16.09
CA CYS A 106 23.45 4.29 15.04
C CYS A 106 24.12 5.57 15.56
N GLY A 107 24.40 5.66 16.85
CA GLY A 107 25.04 6.81 17.49
C GLY A 107 24.40 7.18 18.83
N SER A 108 24.78 8.33 19.37
CA SER A 108 24.39 8.78 20.73
C SER A 108 22.88 9.02 20.90
N GLY A 109 22.16 9.38 19.85
CA GLY A 109 20.71 9.58 19.86
C GLY A 109 19.88 8.35 19.48
N HIS A 110 20.51 7.18 19.41
CA HIS A 110 19.88 5.91 19.04
C HIS A 110 18.62 5.61 19.87
N GLY A 111 18.63 5.83 21.14
CA GLY A 111 17.49 5.55 22.04
C GLY A 111 16.27 6.44 21.80
N GLU A 112 16.43 7.57 21.14
CA GLU A 112 15.36 8.55 20.88
C GLU A 112 14.84 8.49 19.45
N MET A 113 15.42 7.65 18.60
CA MET A 113 15.05 7.51 17.19
C MET A 113 13.82 6.63 17.07
N THR A 114 12.66 7.25 16.80
CA THR A 114 11.36 6.56 16.77
C THR A 114 10.52 6.93 15.56
N LEU A 115 9.62 6.02 15.19
CA LEU A 115 8.55 6.21 14.22
C LEU A 115 7.25 5.68 14.79
N THR A 116 6.19 6.49 14.73
CA THR A 116 4.88 6.10 15.26
C THR A 116 3.90 5.76 14.14
N LEU A 117 3.25 4.62 14.26
CA LEU A 117 2.14 4.21 13.41
C LEU A 117 0.84 4.46 14.16
N HIS A 118 -0.05 5.25 13.57
CA HIS A 118 -1.41 5.45 14.05
C HIS A 118 -2.34 4.59 13.21
N VAL A 119 -2.82 3.48 13.76
CA VAL A 119 -3.74 2.59 13.07
C VAL A 119 -5.17 2.96 13.45
N VAL A 120 -5.97 3.31 12.45
CA VAL A 120 -7.38 3.68 12.60
C VAL A 120 -8.29 2.66 11.89
N GLU A 121 -9.61 2.75 12.16
CA GLU A 121 -10.62 1.92 11.47
C GLU A 121 -10.71 2.24 9.96
#